data_04d18dfc206eb6c8534515e87a41c430
#
_entry.id   04d18dfc206eb6c8534515e87a41c430
#
_cell.length_a   1.000
_cell.length_b   1.000
_cell.length_c   1.000
_cell.angle_alpha   90.00
_cell.angle_beta   90.00
_cell.angle_gamma   90.00
#
_symmetry.space_group_name_H-M   'P 1'
#
loop_
_entity.id
_entity.type
_entity.pdbx_description
1 polymer ?
#
loop_
_entity_poly.entity_id
_entity_poly.type
_entity_poly.pdbx_seq_one_letter_code
_entity_poly.pdbx_strand_id
1 'polypeptide(L)'
;MINVYEQNGNKVIIEDDPLLAVVIVTPMMQRAHSLPLASKIVFMDTTSSCDSENHAITFLLTPCEAGAVPLAVFITSGQRQADYETSFKLLKEGLGESLFGGKLYPQVFMTDDSLAEQNAIKSSFPDSASKLCLFHVAQAVWRWLWNSLNKVSLGDRKTLMQEFQIIMRSSSVQKAELAYKEACDSPTCKKYGNWRKYLHSYWERRELWCMAWRGAEMCGSHTNNYAEITVRLYKDIVLSRCKAYNLTALVDFTCTSMEKYYVRRLRSFANSREVAPRLLLQALLKKAEYLNADNITRVSECTYLVPSEHSDEKYEVDISVGICMCEAGLHGKFCKHQAGILKCFSLLPPNALGVTAEARHRMAVLALGDKAEPLSFYKPLRNGCDQPSEINAVNDCDIPSTSAECNTQTMDTEEEMPQNDETVRGNAVDEKVQCFIAKFETLHQAFGTSEVSIDKLLRRIGTIKNTNQWESFVATLGGINAGHRANTSIRVQPTAVGRRRDGVTRGSKRAASGRPALGMKRANKRPRNLAHAISHNQPNATSHGSGH
;
A
#
# COMPACT_ATOMS: atom_id res chain seq x y z
N MET A 1 -6.57 -34.32 -1.58
CA MET A 1 -5.70 -33.14 -1.51
C MET A 1 -6.06 -32.27 -0.30
N ILE A 2 -7.34 -31.93 -0.06
CA ILE A 2 -7.80 -31.17 1.12
C ILE A 2 -7.28 -31.80 2.42
N ASN A 3 -7.47 -33.09 2.59
CA ASN A 3 -7.02 -33.85 3.79
C ASN A 3 -5.52 -33.65 4.10
N VAL A 4 -4.67 -33.41 3.08
CA VAL A 4 -3.23 -33.15 3.31
C VAL A 4 -3.00 -31.77 3.91
N TYR A 5 -3.78 -30.78 3.53
CA TYR A 5 -3.69 -29.44 4.13
C TYR A 5 -4.25 -29.44 5.54
N GLU A 6 -5.34 -30.13 5.78
CA GLU A 6 -5.95 -30.28 7.12
C GLU A 6 -5.02 -31.00 8.09
N GLN A 7 -4.31 -32.04 7.67
CA GLN A 7 -3.27 -32.71 8.47
C GLN A 7 -2.15 -31.75 8.89
N ASN A 8 -1.89 -30.70 8.09
CA ASN A 8 -0.94 -29.63 8.42
C ASN A 8 -1.57 -28.49 9.23
N GLY A 9 -2.81 -28.66 9.70
CA GLY A 9 -3.54 -27.67 10.51
C GLY A 9 -4.19 -26.54 9.73
N ASN A 10 -4.16 -26.58 8.38
CA ASN A 10 -4.92 -25.61 7.60
C ASN A 10 -6.40 -25.98 7.60
N LYS A 11 -7.27 -24.98 7.56
CA LYS A 11 -8.69 -25.15 7.27
C LYS A 11 -8.94 -24.71 5.83
N VAL A 12 -9.42 -25.62 5.01
CA VAL A 12 -9.78 -25.38 3.59
C VAL A 12 -11.22 -25.81 3.40
N ILE A 13 -12.13 -24.88 3.35
CA ILE A 13 -13.58 -25.12 3.29
C ILE A 13 -14.05 -24.73 1.90
N ILE A 14 -14.78 -25.61 1.25
CA ILE A 14 -15.22 -25.45 -0.14
C ILE A 14 -16.72 -25.62 -0.24
N GLU A 15 -17.35 -24.72 -0.97
CA GLU A 15 -18.71 -24.83 -1.48
C GLU A 15 -18.63 -24.56 -3.01
N ASP A 16 -19.16 -25.43 -3.81
CA ASP A 16 -19.06 -25.39 -5.28
C ASP A 16 -20.42 -25.32 -6.00
N ASP A 17 -21.52 -25.45 -5.26
CA ASP A 17 -22.88 -25.32 -5.77
C ASP A 17 -23.73 -24.47 -4.79
N PRO A 18 -24.43 -23.41 -5.23
CA PRO A 18 -24.51 -22.89 -6.60
C PRO A 18 -23.35 -21.99 -7.02
N LEU A 19 -22.44 -21.64 -6.12
CA LEU A 19 -21.32 -20.72 -6.34
C LEU A 19 -20.04 -21.33 -5.78
N LEU A 20 -18.99 -21.33 -6.61
CA LEU A 20 -17.66 -21.73 -6.12
C LEU A 20 -17.13 -20.71 -5.12
N ALA A 21 -16.90 -21.14 -3.90
CA ALA A 21 -16.21 -20.42 -2.85
C ALA A 21 -15.26 -21.34 -2.09
N VAL A 22 -14.02 -20.93 -1.95
CA VAL A 22 -13.00 -21.61 -1.16
C VAL A 22 -12.50 -20.67 -0.10
N VAL A 23 -12.61 -21.06 1.16
CA VAL A 23 -12.12 -20.30 2.32
C VAL A 23 -10.92 -21.01 2.89
N ILE A 24 -9.81 -20.29 3.01
CA ILE A 24 -8.54 -20.81 3.51
C ILE A 24 -8.17 -20.06 4.77
N VAL A 25 -7.94 -20.80 5.85
CA VAL A 25 -7.43 -20.28 7.13
C VAL A 25 -6.25 -21.14 7.57
N THR A 26 -5.05 -20.63 7.43
CA THR A 26 -3.81 -21.32 7.80
C THR A 26 -3.60 -21.29 9.33
N PRO A 27 -2.68 -22.09 9.90
CA PRO A 27 -2.44 -22.07 11.35
C PRO A 27 -2.07 -20.70 11.92
N MET A 28 -1.30 -19.90 11.19
CA MET A 28 -0.98 -18.53 11.60
C MET A 28 -2.23 -17.64 11.52
N MET A 29 -3.04 -17.75 10.46
CA MET A 29 -4.30 -17.01 10.33
C MET A 29 -5.28 -17.36 11.47
N GLN A 30 -5.39 -18.64 11.85
CA GLN A 30 -6.21 -19.05 12.99
C GLN A 30 -5.79 -18.34 14.29
N ARG A 31 -4.47 -18.31 14.56
CA ARG A 31 -3.94 -17.56 15.71
C ARG A 31 -4.14 -16.05 15.58
N ALA A 32 -4.13 -15.51 14.36
CA ALA A 32 -4.34 -14.08 14.13
C ALA A 32 -5.73 -13.60 14.56
N HIS A 33 -6.74 -14.46 14.55
CA HIS A 33 -8.07 -14.13 15.09
C HIS A 33 -8.04 -13.80 16.60
N SER A 34 -7.06 -14.31 17.35
CA SER A 34 -6.90 -13.99 18.77
C SER A 34 -6.23 -12.64 19.04
N LEU A 35 -5.78 -11.94 18.01
CA LEU A 35 -5.23 -10.58 18.17
C LEU A 35 -6.32 -9.60 18.63
N PRO A 36 -6.04 -8.70 19.59
CA PRO A 36 -7.02 -7.72 20.07
C PRO A 36 -7.61 -6.86 18.95
N LEU A 37 -6.81 -6.59 17.89
CA LEU A 37 -7.23 -5.76 16.76
C LEU A 37 -8.11 -6.53 15.77
N ALA A 38 -8.10 -7.87 15.76
CA ALA A 38 -8.95 -8.67 14.87
C ALA A 38 -10.44 -8.45 15.13
N SER A 39 -10.83 -8.19 16.39
CA SER A 39 -12.21 -7.85 16.75
C SER A 39 -12.54 -6.36 16.59
N LYS A 40 -11.57 -5.52 16.27
CA LYS A 40 -11.77 -4.07 16.07
C LYS A 40 -11.84 -3.70 14.62
N ILE A 41 -10.80 -4.02 13.83
CA ILE A 41 -10.74 -3.60 12.44
C ILE A 41 -10.21 -4.72 11.53
N VAL A 42 -10.93 -4.94 10.44
CA VAL A 42 -10.56 -5.87 9.37
C VAL A 42 -10.47 -5.10 8.05
N PHE A 43 -9.36 -5.23 7.37
CA PHE A 43 -9.19 -4.75 5.99
C PHE A 43 -9.58 -5.84 5.02
N MET A 44 -10.29 -5.46 3.98
CA MET A 44 -10.70 -6.36 2.92
C MET A 44 -10.33 -5.77 1.57
N ASP A 45 -9.73 -6.57 0.70
CA ASP A 45 -9.42 -6.20 -0.68
C ASP A 45 -9.45 -7.44 -1.57
N THR A 46 -9.90 -7.25 -2.78
CA THR A 46 -10.09 -8.33 -3.75
C THR A 46 -9.25 -8.10 -5.00
N THR A 47 -8.57 -9.14 -5.44
CA THR A 47 -7.81 -9.13 -6.67
C THR A 47 -8.22 -10.30 -7.57
N SER A 48 -7.96 -10.16 -8.86
CA SER A 48 -8.20 -11.22 -9.85
C SER A 48 -7.02 -11.38 -10.80
N SER A 49 -7.17 -12.24 -11.80
CA SER A 49 -6.14 -12.52 -12.80
C SER A 49 -4.87 -13.16 -12.23
N CYS A 50 -5.03 -13.91 -11.15
CA CYS A 50 -3.95 -14.66 -10.51
C CYS A 50 -3.79 -16.09 -11.02
N ASP A 51 -4.80 -16.62 -11.71
CA ASP A 51 -4.80 -17.94 -12.34
C ASP A 51 -5.34 -17.90 -13.77
N SER A 52 -5.41 -19.07 -14.42
CA SER A 52 -5.90 -19.20 -15.79
C SER A 52 -7.41 -18.97 -15.91
N GLU A 53 -8.17 -19.30 -14.89
CA GLU A 53 -9.63 -19.23 -14.83
C GLU A 53 -10.15 -17.88 -14.35
N ASN A 54 -9.23 -17.03 -13.86
CA ASN A 54 -9.50 -15.66 -13.42
C ASN A 54 -10.36 -15.59 -12.16
N HIS A 55 -10.16 -16.52 -11.21
CA HIS A 55 -10.80 -16.47 -9.92
C HIS A 55 -10.51 -15.14 -9.19
N ALA A 56 -11.46 -14.70 -8.41
CA ALA A 56 -11.28 -13.58 -7.48
C ALA A 56 -10.64 -14.10 -6.18
N ILE A 57 -9.64 -13.39 -5.70
CA ILE A 57 -8.96 -13.70 -4.43
C ILE A 57 -9.15 -12.52 -3.50
N THR A 58 -9.84 -12.75 -2.38
CA THR A 58 -10.11 -11.75 -1.36
C THR A 58 -9.27 -12.03 -0.12
N PHE A 59 -8.60 -11.02 0.39
CA PHE A 59 -7.82 -11.08 1.61
C PHE A 59 -8.56 -10.38 2.75
N LEU A 60 -8.71 -11.05 3.86
CA LEU A 60 -9.10 -10.43 5.13
C LEU A 60 -7.85 -10.26 5.99
N LEU A 61 -7.59 -9.06 6.48
CA LEU A 61 -6.37 -8.71 7.20
C LEU A 61 -6.71 -7.95 8.49
N THR A 62 -5.87 -8.08 9.50
CA THR A 62 -5.91 -7.24 10.70
C THR A 62 -4.54 -6.63 10.96
N PRO A 63 -4.47 -5.41 11.53
CA PRO A 63 -3.18 -4.80 11.89
C PRO A 63 -2.54 -5.56 13.04
N CYS A 64 -1.22 -5.54 13.06
CA CYS A 64 -0.42 -6.00 14.18
C CYS A 64 0.87 -5.17 14.27
N GLU A 65 1.66 -5.39 15.30
CA GLU A 65 2.91 -4.67 15.54
C GLU A 65 3.94 -4.83 14.40
N ALA A 66 3.86 -5.94 13.66
CA ALA A 66 4.68 -6.17 12.46
C ALA A 66 4.04 -5.65 11.16
N GLY A 67 3.02 -4.80 11.23
CA GLY A 67 2.26 -4.24 10.11
C GLY A 67 0.84 -4.78 10.02
N ALA A 68 0.58 -5.81 9.22
CA ALA A 68 -0.70 -6.53 9.19
C ALA A 68 -0.50 -7.99 8.85
N VAL A 69 -1.46 -8.82 9.26
CA VAL A 69 -1.47 -10.27 8.99
C VAL A 69 -2.82 -10.69 8.43
N PRO A 70 -2.85 -11.70 7.57
CA PRO A 70 -4.10 -12.25 7.06
C PRO A 70 -4.85 -13.02 8.15
N LEU A 71 -6.17 -12.88 8.14
CA LEU A 71 -7.13 -13.65 8.90
C LEU A 71 -7.70 -14.81 8.08
N ALA A 72 -7.95 -14.56 6.81
CA ALA A 72 -8.45 -15.55 5.86
C ALA A 72 -8.15 -15.12 4.42
N VAL A 73 -8.18 -16.08 3.51
CA VAL A 73 -8.16 -15.86 2.06
C VAL A 73 -9.37 -16.56 1.47
N PHE A 74 -10.15 -15.84 0.66
CA PHE A 74 -11.25 -16.38 -0.12
C PHE A 74 -10.86 -16.50 -1.58
N ILE A 75 -11.25 -17.58 -2.24
CA ILE A 75 -11.12 -17.73 -3.68
C ILE A 75 -12.51 -18.03 -4.23
N THR A 76 -13.02 -17.18 -5.11
CA THR A 76 -14.38 -17.25 -5.62
C THR A 76 -14.42 -17.16 -7.14
N SER A 77 -15.50 -17.66 -7.75
CA SER A 77 -15.73 -17.54 -9.19
C SER A 77 -16.00 -16.13 -9.68
N GLY A 78 -16.36 -15.20 -8.76
CA GLY A 78 -16.69 -13.81 -9.08
C GLY A 78 -16.54 -12.87 -7.89
N GLN A 79 -17.03 -11.65 -8.06
CA GLN A 79 -17.00 -10.58 -7.06
C GLN A 79 -18.41 -10.01 -6.84
N ARG A 80 -19.43 -10.88 -6.88
CA ARG A 80 -20.81 -10.50 -6.59
C ARG A 80 -21.05 -10.54 -5.08
N GLN A 81 -22.09 -9.89 -4.62
CA GLN A 81 -22.51 -9.93 -3.22
C GLN A 81 -22.64 -11.37 -2.71
N ALA A 82 -23.26 -12.26 -3.47
CA ALA A 82 -23.45 -13.65 -3.08
C ALA A 82 -22.12 -14.43 -2.94
N ASP A 83 -21.11 -14.12 -3.76
CA ASP A 83 -19.79 -14.74 -3.67
C ASP A 83 -19.12 -14.42 -2.30
N TYR A 84 -19.26 -13.16 -1.84
CA TYR A 84 -18.77 -12.73 -0.52
C TYR A 84 -19.59 -13.29 0.64
N GLU A 85 -20.93 -13.30 0.52
CA GLU A 85 -21.84 -13.85 1.55
C GLU A 85 -21.57 -15.32 1.79
N THR A 86 -21.41 -16.13 0.72
CA THR A 86 -21.04 -17.54 0.82
C THR A 86 -19.68 -17.69 1.51
N SER A 87 -18.69 -16.88 1.14
CA SER A 87 -17.36 -16.92 1.77
C SER A 87 -17.42 -16.58 3.27
N PHE A 88 -18.19 -15.58 3.66
CA PHE A 88 -18.38 -15.22 5.07
C PHE A 88 -19.13 -16.31 5.85
N LYS A 89 -20.14 -16.97 5.25
CA LYS A 89 -20.81 -18.14 5.83
C LYS A 89 -19.81 -19.25 6.13
N LEU A 90 -19.01 -19.64 5.13
CA LEU A 90 -17.97 -20.67 5.28
C LEU A 90 -16.91 -20.31 6.32
N LEU A 91 -16.51 -19.04 6.38
CA LEU A 91 -15.57 -18.56 7.42
C LEU A 91 -16.14 -18.73 8.82
N LYS A 92 -17.42 -18.37 9.03
CA LYS A 92 -18.12 -18.55 10.30
C LYS A 92 -18.24 -20.01 10.70
N GLU A 93 -18.61 -20.87 9.76
CA GLU A 93 -18.72 -22.32 9.98
C GLU A 93 -17.35 -22.93 10.33
N GLY A 94 -16.30 -22.52 9.62
CA GLY A 94 -14.96 -23.05 9.82
C GLY A 94 -14.27 -22.65 11.12
N LEU A 95 -14.54 -21.46 11.62
CA LEU A 95 -13.89 -20.94 12.84
C LEU A 95 -14.78 -20.94 14.07
N GLY A 96 -16.12 -20.93 13.90
CA GLY A 96 -17.05 -20.94 15.01
C GLY A 96 -16.74 -19.85 16.04
N GLU A 97 -16.67 -20.24 17.29
CA GLU A 97 -16.44 -19.34 18.43
C GLU A 97 -15.04 -18.68 18.44
N SER A 98 -14.08 -19.16 17.67
CA SER A 98 -12.74 -18.55 17.60
C SER A 98 -12.66 -17.32 16.69
N LEU A 99 -13.73 -17.07 15.92
CA LEU A 99 -13.78 -15.99 14.95
C LEU A 99 -13.63 -14.62 15.65
N PHE A 100 -12.71 -13.78 15.15
CA PHE A 100 -12.43 -12.43 15.65
C PHE A 100 -12.25 -12.34 17.18
N GLY A 101 -11.52 -13.30 17.76
CA GLY A 101 -11.26 -13.34 19.20
C GLY A 101 -12.50 -13.65 20.03
N GLY A 102 -13.43 -14.44 19.51
CA GLY A 102 -14.68 -14.82 20.17
C GLY A 102 -15.79 -13.76 20.11
N LYS A 103 -15.58 -12.68 19.35
CA LYS A 103 -16.60 -11.63 19.16
C LYS A 103 -17.55 -11.92 18.01
N LEU A 104 -17.24 -12.90 17.16
CA LEU A 104 -17.98 -13.33 15.98
C LEU A 104 -18.08 -12.29 14.85
N TYR A 105 -17.76 -11.03 15.12
CA TYR A 105 -17.68 -9.94 14.14
C TYR A 105 -16.67 -8.88 14.59
N PRO A 106 -16.00 -8.17 13.65
CA PRO A 106 -15.18 -7.02 13.99
C PRO A 106 -16.06 -5.76 14.11
N GLN A 107 -15.59 -4.75 14.82
CA GLN A 107 -16.31 -3.48 14.91
C GLN A 107 -16.38 -2.77 13.55
N VAL A 108 -15.29 -2.85 12.76
CA VAL A 108 -15.17 -2.16 11.46
C VAL A 108 -14.59 -3.08 10.40
N PHE A 109 -15.21 -3.06 9.22
CA PHE A 109 -14.58 -3.47 7.96
C PHE A 109 -14.14 -2.24 7.18
N MET A 110 -12.89 -2.23 6.73
CA MET A 110 -12.38 -1.24 5.79
C MET A 110 -12.23 -1.86 4.42
N THR A 111 -12.96 -1.28 3.43
CA THR A 111 -13.03 -1.79 2.06
C THR A 111 -12.81 -0.66 1.06
N ASP A 112 -12.74 -1.03 -0.20
CA ASP A 112 -12.90 -0.12 -1.31
C ASP A 112 -14.39 0.22 -1.51
N ASP A 113 -14.68 1.12 -2.46
CA ASP A 113 -16.05 1.56 -2.74
C ASP A 113 -16.79 0.55 -3.64
N SER A 114 -16.87 -0.71 -3.19
CA SER A 114 -17.60 -1.81 -3.84
C SER A 114 -18.93 -2.04 -3.13
N LEU A 115 -20.04 -1.81 -3.83
CA LEU A 115 -21.37 -2.06 -3.28
C LEU A 115 -21.60 -3.54 -2.96
N ALA A 116 -21.02 -4.45 -3.75
CA ALA A 116 -21.13 -5.89 -3.50
C ALA A 116 -20.48 -6.28 -2.17
N GLU A 117 -19.30 -5.76 -1.88
CA GLU A 117 -18.61 -5.98 -0.61
C GLU A 117 -19.37 -5.37 0.57
N GLN A 118 -19.80 -4.11 0.45
CA GLN A 118 -20.53 -3.40 1.50
C GLN A 118 -21.84 -4.09 1.85
N ASN A 119 -22.61 -4.52 0.82
CA ASN A 119 -23.87 -5.23 1.02
C ASN A 119 -23.64 -6.61 1.66
N ALA A 120 -22.62 -7.35 1.23
CA ALA A 120 -22.28 -8.65 1.80
C ALA A 120 -21.84 -8.52 3.28
N ILE A 121 -21.07 -7.49 3.60
CA ILE A 121 -20.70 -7.20 5.00
C ILE A 121 -21.94 -6.88 5.83
N LYS A 122 -22.80 -5.99 5.34
CA LYS A 122 -24.02 -5.59 6.04
C LYS A 122 -24.97 -6.77 6.28
N SER A 123 -25.09 -7.66 5.30
CA SER A 123 -25.91 -8.89 5.41
C SER A 123 -25.27 -9.90 6.38
N SER A 124 -23.97 -10.14 6.25
CA SER A 124 -23.28 -11.17 7.04
C SER A 124 -22.90 -10.73 8.45
N PHE A 125 -22.61 -9.43 8.65
CA PHE A 125 -22.16 -8.85 9.93
C PHE A 125 -22.90 -7.54 10.20
N PRO A 126 -24.20 -7.58 10.54
CA PRO A 126 -25.04 -6.40 10.69
C PRO A 126 -24.57 -5.42 11.78
N ASP A 127 -23.85 -5.93 12.78
CA ASP A 127 -23.30 -5.13 13.89
C ASP A 127 -21.94 -4.51 13.58
N SER A 128 -21.37 -4.81 12.42
CA SER A 128 -20.11 -4.21 11.96
C SER A 128 -20.36 -2.95 11.16
N ALA A 129 -19.57 -1.91 11.41
CA ALA A 129 -19.54 -0.72 10.57
C ALA A 129 -18.67 -0.95 9.33
N SER A 130 -19.13 -0.48 8.16
CA SER A 130 -18.29 -0.38 6.96
C SER A 130 -17.64 0.99 6.88
N LYS A 131 -16.36 1.06 6.54
CA LYS A 131 -15.62 2.31 6.27
C LYS A 131 -14.84 2.17 4.96
N LEU A 132 -14.83 3.24 4.17
CA LEU A 132 -14.10 3.26 2.90
C LEU A 132 -12.66 3.71 3.09
N CYS A 133 -11.76 3.15 2.31
CA CYS A 133 -10.37 3.62 2.22
C CYS A 133 -10.31 5.08 1.74
N LEU A 134 -9.74 5.98 2.55
CA LEU A 134 -9.64 7.40 2.18
C LEU A 134 -8.84 7.63 0.90
N PHE A 135 -7.83 6.80 0.65
CA PHE A 135 -7.04 6.90 -0.57
C PHE A 135 -7.90 6.59 -1.81
N HIS A 136 -8.70 5.53 -1.78
CA HIS A 136 -9.56 5.16 -2.91
C HIS A 136 -10.70 6.16 -3.12
N VAL A 137 -11.26 6.70 -2.04
CA VAL A 137 -12.23 7.81 -2.13
C VAL A 137 -11.60 9.03 -2.81
N ALA A 138 -10.44 9.48 -2.35
CA ALA A 138 -9.74 10.60 -2.97
C ALA A 138 -9.35 10.32 -4.43
N GLN A 139 -8.93 9.08 -4.73
CA GLN A 139 -8.59 8.65 -6.09
C GLN A 139 -9.83 8.63 -7.01
N ALA A 140 -10.98 8.19 -6.52
CA ALA A 140 -12.23 8.18 -7.28
C ALA A 140 -12.67 9.61 -7.63
N VAL A 141 -12.62 10.52 -6.66
CA VAL A 141 -12.89 11.96 -6.86
C VAL A 141 -11.92 12.56 -7.86
N TRP A 142 -10.62 12.27 -7.72
CA TRP A 142 -9.60 12.75 -8.65
C TRP A 142 -9.84 12.24 -10.06
N ARG A 143 -10.14 10.96 -10.24
CA ARG A 143 -10.48 10.36 -11.55
C ARG A 143 -11.73 11.02 -12.16
N TRP A 144 -12.74 11.31 -11.34
CA TRP A 144 -13.94 12.01 -11.78
C TRP A 144 -13.61 13.41 -12.30
N LEU A 145 -12.80 14.19 -11.57
CA LEU A 145 -12.38 15.54 -11.98
C LEU A 145 -11.55 15.55 -13.29
N TRP A 146 -10.79 14.47 -13.53
CA TRP A 146 -9.97 14.34 -14.74
C TRP A 146 -10.72 13.73 -15.94
N ASN A 147 -11.91 13.22 -15.73
CA ASN A 147 -12.71 12.70 -16.82
C ASN A 147 -13.19 13.85 -17.71
N SER A 148 -12.81 13.81 -18.99
CA SER A 148 -13.16 14.84 -19.98
C SER A 148 -14.66 15.05 -20.17
N LEU A 149 -15.48 14.02 -19.90
CA LEU A 149 -16.93 14.10 -19.96
C LEU A 149 -17.51 15.08 -18.94
N ASN A 150 -16.82 15.30 -17.82
CA ASN A 150 -17.27 16.19 -16.76
C ASN A 150 -16.92 17.67 -17.03
N LYS A 151 -16.13 17.94 -18.07
CA LYS A 151 -15.79 19.28 -18.58
C LYS A 151 -15.22 20.25 -17.52
N VAL A 152 -14.54 19.75 -16.48
CA VAL A 152 -13.89 20.59 -15.47
C VAL A 152 -12.58 21.14 -16.01
N SER A 153 -12.38 22.46 -15.91
CA SER A 153 -11.16 23.12 -16.36
C SER A 153 -9.93 22.70 -15.55
N LEU A 154 -8.75 22.70 -16.14
CA LEU A 154 -7.50 22.29 -15.46
C LEU A 154 -7.22 23.12 -14.18
N GLY A 155 -7.49 24.43 -14.23
CA GLY A 155 -7.28 25.33 -13.10
C GLY A 155 -8.22 25.04 -11.93
N ASP A 156 -9.47 24.66 -12.21
CA ASP A 156 -10.48 24.45 -11.18
C ASP A 156 -10.39 23.08 -10.50
N ARG A 157 -9.76 22.06 -11.15
CA ARG A 157 -9.65 20.69 -10.60
C ARG A 157 -8.94 20.65 -9.27
N LYS A 158 -7.86 21.42 -9.13
CA LYS A 158 -7.09 21.48 -7.88
C LYS A 158 -7.93 22.07 -6.74
N THR A 159 -8.64 23.15 -7.00
CA THR A 159 -9.51 23.82 -6.02
C THR A 159 -10.62 22.88 -5.55
N LEU A 160 -11.37 22.27 -6.47
CA LEU A 160 -12.43 21.32 -6.14
C LEU A 160 -11.93 20.11 -5.36
N MET A 161 -10.73 19.60 -5.70
CA MET A 161 -10.10 18.52 -4.95
C MET A 161 -9.68 18.95 -3.55
N GLN A 162 -9.17 20.15 -3.37
CA GLN A 162 -8.81 20.70 -2.06
C GLN A 162 -10.04 20.89 -1.18
N GLU A 163 -11.12 21.45 -1.70
CA GLU A 163 -12.41 21.59 -1.00
C GLU A 163 -12.92 20.22 -0.53
N PHE A 164 -12.91 19.21 -1.41
CA PHE A 164 -13.27 17.84 -1.04
C PHE A 164 -12.36 17.27 0.06
N GLN A 165 -11.05 17.48 -0.03
CA GLN A 165 -10.10 16.99 0.97
C GLN A 165 -10.28 17.64 2.33
N ILE A 166 -10.67 18.92 2.40
CA ILE A 166 -10.98 19.62 3.65
C ILE A 166 -12.18 18.94 4.33
N ILE A 167 -13.25 18.64 3.58
CA ILE A 167 -14.41 17.90 4.09
C ILE A 167 -13.96 16.54 4.61
N MET A 168 -13.24 15.77 3.78
CA MET A 168 -12.79 14.41 4.08
C MET A 168 -11.95 14.33 5.36
N ARG A 169 -11.13 15.34 5.62
CA ARG A 169 -10.17 15.38 6.72
C ARG A 169 -10.67 16.15 7.95
N SER A 170 -11.90 16.61 7.95
CA SER A 170 -12.48 17.32 9.09
C SER A 170 -12.49 16.44 10.33
N SER A 171 -12.01 16.98 11.45
CA SER A 171 -11.85 16.26 12.72
C SER A 171 -13.13 16.19 13.56
N SER A 172 -14.17 16.97 13.22
CA SER A 172 -15.47 16.91 13.90
C SER A 172 -16.61 17.07 12.90
N VAL A 173 -17.80 16.60 13.30
CA VAL A 173 -19.02 16.68 12.49
C VAL A 173 -19.32 18.14 12.11
N GLN A 174 -19.23 19.07 13.08
CA GLN A 174 -19.49 20.49 12.85
C GLN A 174 -18.51 21.08 11.82
N LYS A 175 -17.21 20.74 11.92
CA LYS A 175 -16.21 21.18 10.93
C LYS A 175 -16.50 20.61 9.55
N ALA A 176 -16.93 19.35 9.46
CA ALA A 176 -17.25 18.72 8.18
C ALA A 176 -18.49 19.33 7.53
N GLU A 177 -19.53 19.63 8.30
CA GLU A 177 -20.75 20.28 7.83
C GLU A 177 -20.47 21.70 7.33
N LEU A 178 -19.65 22.47 8.08
CA LEU A 178 -19.23 23.80 7.67
C LEU A 178 -18.41 23.73 6.37
N ALA A 179 -17.42 22.88 6.30
CA ALA A 179 -16.58 22.68 5.11
C ALA A 179 -17.40 22.27 3.88
N TYR A 180 -18.39 21.39 4.06
CA TYR A 180 -19.30 20.99 2.98
C TYR A 180 -20.15 22.18 2.49
N LYS A 181 -20.69 22.97 3.41
CA LYS A 181 -21.45 24.18 3.07
C LYS A 181 -20.58 25.19 2.32
N GLU A 182 -19.39 25.48 2.82
CA GLU A 182 -18.43 26.37 2.17
C GLU A 182 -18.04 25.87 0.77
N ALA A 183 -17.78 24.57 0.60
CA ALA A 183 -17.48 23.97 -0.69
C ALA A 183 -18.67 24.11 -1.67
N CYS A 184 -19.91 23.90 -1.22
CA CYS A 184 -21.11 24.09 -2.05
C CYS A 184 -21.32 25.54 -2.45
N ASP A 185 -20.93 26.49 -1.59
CA ASP A 185 -21.09 27.92 -1.80
C ASP A 185 -19.95 28.55 -2.60
N SER A 186 -18.85 27.82 -2.77
CA SER A 186 -17.68 28.32 -3.49
C SER A 186 -18.03 28.69 -4.95
N PRO A 187 -17.45 29.77 -5.48
CA PRO A 187 -17.65 30.16 -6.88
C PRO A 187 -17.26 29.03 -7.87
N THR A 188 -16.21 28.28 -7.54
CA THR A 188 -15.72 27.18 -8.37
C THR A 188 -16.71 26.03 -8.40
N CYS A 189 -17.28 25.63 -7.27
CA CYS A 189 -18.29 24.56 -7.21
C CYS A 189 -19.57 24.97 -7.93
N LYS A 190 -20.02 26.22 -7.76
CA LYS A 190 -21.23 26.75 -8.43
C LYS A 190 -21.16 26.72 -9.95
N LYS A 191 -19.96 26.81 -10.51
CA LYS A 191 -19.68 26.75 -11.94
C LYS A 191 -20.00 25.37 -12.56
N TYR A 192 -19.95 24.27 -11.77
CA TYR A 192 -20.06 22.89 -12.26
C TYR A 192 -21.24 22.15 -11.61
N GLY A 193 -22.40 22.18 -12.25
CA GLY A 193 -23.61 21.52 -11.74
C GLY A 193 -23.46 19.98 -11.55
N ASN A 194 -22.71 19.32 -12.44
CA ASN A 194 -22.43 17.89 -12.30
C ASN A 194 -21.50 17.59 -11.12
N TRP A 195 -20.56 18.47 -10.83
CA TRP A 195 -19.71 18.36 -9.63
C TRP A 195 -20.54 18.47 -8.34
N ARG A 196 -21.45 19.44 -8.26
CA ARG A 196 -22.34 19.59 -7.11
C ARG A 196 -23.17 18.34 -6.83
N LYS A 197 -23.74 17.73 -7.88
CA LYS A 197 -24.46 16.45 -7.75
C LYS A 197 -23.56 15.33 -7.25
N TYR A 198 -22.34 15.24 -7.80
CA TYR A 198 -21.34 14.25 -7.40
C TYR A 198 -20.88 14.45 -5.96
N LEU A 199 -20.56 15.68 -5.58
CA LEU A 199 -20.18 16.02 -4.19
C LEU A 199 -21.31 15.69 -3.22
N HIS A 200 -22.57 16.01 -3.58
CA HIS A 200 -23.75 15.69 -2.78
C HIS A 200 -23.93 14.18 -2.61
N SER A 201 -23.77 13.39 -3.67
CA SER A 201 -23.85 11.93 -3.57
C SER A 201 -22.79 11.31 -2.64
N TYR A 202 -21.61 11.90 -2.55
CA TYR A 202 -20.62 11.53 -1.55
C TYR A 202 -21.04 11.98 -0.15
N TRP A 203 -21.58 13.19 -0.01
CA TRP A 203 -22.01 13.73 1.27
C TRP A 203 -23.13 12.90 1.92
N GLU A 204 -24.07 12.37 1.14
CA GLU A 204 -25.13 11.49 1.64
C GLU A 204 -24.60 10.25 2.38
N ARG A 205 -23.43 9.76 1.99
CA ARG A 205 -22.77 8.62 2.62
C ARG A 205 -21.47 9.01 3.36
N ARG A 206 -21.39 10.23 3.88
CA ARG A 206 -20.23 10.82 4.56
C ARG A 206 -19.69 9.99 5.73
N GLU A 207 -20.57 9.26 6.39
CA GLU A 207 -20.19 8.38 7.52
C GLU A 207 -19.23 7.27 7.12
N LEU A 208 -19.22 6.87 5.85
CA LEU A 208 -18.33 5.83 5.36
C LEU A 208 -16.89 6.32 5.16
N TRP A 209 -16.71 7.62 4.84
CA TRP A 209 -15.42 8.11 4.37
C TRP A 209 -14.90 9.37 5.08
N CYS A 210 -15.70 10.17 5.74
CA CYS A 210 -15.21 11.38 6.41
C CYS A 210 -14.59 11.04 7.77
N MET A 211 -13.45 11.67 8.08
CA MET A 211 -12.73 11.44 9.33
C MET A 211 -13.54 11.83 10.57
N ALA A 212 -14.46 12.79 10.46
CA ALA A 212 -15.34 13.22 11.54
C ALA A 212 -16.25 12.08 12.10
N TRP A 213 -16.48 11.02 11.32
CA TRP A 213 -17.26 9.83 11.71
C TRP A 213 -16.38 8.59 11.94
N ARG A 214 -15.09 8.78 12.24
CA ARG A 214 -14.14 7.71 12.54
C ARG A 214 -13.63 7.87 13.96
N GLY A 215 -13.93 6.90 14.80
CA GLY A 215 -13.54 6.91 16.19
C GLY A 215 -12.34 6.00 16.50
N ALA A 216 -12.19 5.63 17.76
CA ALA A 216 -11.09 4.79 18.25
C ALA A 216 -11.08 3.37 17.65
N GLU A 217 -12.22 2.90 17.13
CA GLU A 217 -12.37 1.61 16.45
C GLU A 217 -11.49 1.50 15.19
N MET A 218 -11.13 2.64 14.58
CA MET A 218 -10.24 2.68 13.41
C MET A 218 -8.79 2.35 13.75
N CYS A 219 -8.41 2.36 15.01
CA CYS A 219 -7.05 2.07 15.49
C CYS A 219 -5.95 2.83 14.70
N GLY A 220 -6.21 4.08 14.33
CA GLY A 220 -5.31 4.92 13.52
C GLY A 220 -5.20 4.52 12.06
N SER A 221 -6.03 3.60 11.57
CA SER A 221 -5.99 3.10 10.19
C SER A 221 -7.09 3.74 9.37
N HIS A 222 -6.73 4.60 8.42
CA HIS A 222 -7.69 5.33 7.59
C HIS A 222 -7.62 4.95 6.11
N THR A 223 -6.68 4.09 5.75
CA THR A 223 -6.46 3.62 4.39
C THR A 223 -6.31 2.10 4.34
N ASN A 224 -6.72 1.49 3.24
CA ASN A 224 -6.60 0.04 2.99
C ASN A 224 -5.19 -0.38 2.50
N ASN A 225 -4.17 0.38 2.88
CA ASN A 225 -2.81 0.21 2.39
C ASN A 225 -2.22 -1.19 2.71
N TYR A 226 -2.62 -1.78 3.83
CA TYR A 226 -2.19 -3.14 4.19
C TYR A 226 -2.70 -4.20 3.21
N ALA A 227 -3.94 -4.06 2.74
CA ALA A 227 -4.52 -4.98 1.81
C ALA A 227 -3.91 -4.81 0.40
N GLU A 228 -3.68 -3.57 -0.05
CA GLU A 228 -2.97 -3.29 -1.30
C GLU A 228 -1.54 -3.88 -1.31
N ILE A 229 -0.81 -3.73 -0.19
CA ILE A 229 0.51 -4.33 -0.01
C ILE A 229 0.41 -5.86 -0.06
N THR A 230 -0.61 -6.46 0.57
CA THR A 230 -0.80 -7.91 0.57
C THR A 230 -1.13 -8.44 -0.81
N VAL A 231 -2.00 -7.77 -1.57
CA VAL A 231 -2.27 -8.12 -2.98
C VAL A 231 -0.99 -8.08 -3.82
N ARG A 232 -0.18 -7.03 -3.66
CA ARG A 232 1.11 -6.94 -4.37
C ARG A 232 2.07 -8.03 -3.94
N LEU A 233 2.19 -8.29 -2.65
CA LEU A 233 3.01 -9.37 -2.08
C LEU A 233 2.59 -10.73 -2.63
N TYR A 234 1.30 -11.01 -2.66
CA TYR A 234 0.77 -12.25 -3.18
C TYR A 234 1.15 -12.45 -4.65
N LYS A 235 0.96 -11.43 -5.49
CA LYS A 235 1.32 -11.48 -6.91
C LYS A 235 2.84 -11.54 -7.15
N ASP A 236 3.62 -10.76 -6.40
CA ASP A 236 5.05 -10.59 -6.66
C ASP A 236 5.91 -11.66 -5.99
N ILE A 237 5.57 -12.10 -4.78
CA ILE A 237 6.36 -13.03 -3.97
C ILE A 237 5.74 -14.42 -3.96
N VAL A 238 4.46 -14.55 -3.58
CA VAL A 238 3.81 -15.87 -3.45
C VAL A 238 3.66 -16.52 -4.82
N LEU A 239 3.16 -15.81 -5.81
CA LEU A 239 3.02 -16.28 -7.18
C LEU A 239 4.25 -16.01 -8.07
N SER A 240 5.29 -15.32 -7.54
CA SER A 240 6.51 -14.97 -8.30
C SER A 240 6.21 -14.29 -9.65
N ARG A 241 5.15 -13.48 -9.71
CA ARG A 241 4.62 -12.81 -10.93
C ARG A 241 4.13 -13.76 -12.02
N CYS A 242 3.97 -15.03 -11.72
CA CYS A 242 3.36 -16.02 -12.60
C CYS A 242 1.88 -16.19 -12.25
N LYS A 243 1.07 -16.58 -13.23
CA LYS A 243 -0.28 -17.04 -12.92
C LYS A 243 -0.21 -18.46 -12.36
N ALA A 244 -0.99 -18.73 -11.33
CA ALA A 244 -1.23 -20.11 -10.89
C ALA A 244 -1.86 -20.92 -12.02
N TYR A 245 -1.53 -22.18 -12.07
CA TYR A 245 -2.00 -23.05 -13.15
C TYR A 245 -3.53 -23.26 -13.07
N ASN A 246 -4.03 -23.44 -11.84
CA ASN A 246 -5.45 -23.67 -11.56
C ASN A 246 -5.79 -23.29 -10.11
N LEU A 247 -7.05 -23.46 -9.72
CA LEU A 247 -7.54 -23.25 -8.37
C LEU A 247 -6.73 -24.01 -7.30
N THR A 248 -6.39 -25.27 -7.57
CA THR A 248 -5.61 -26.10 -6.65
C THR A 248 -4.24 -25.49 -6.35
N ALA A 249 -3.57 -24.96 -7.37
CA ALA A 249 -2.29 -24.28 -7.18
C ALA A 249 -2.43 -22.98 -6.37
N LEU A 250 -3.54 -22.24 -6.50
CA LEU A 250 -3.82 -21.08 -5.65
C LEU A 250 -3.97 -21.47 -4.17
N VAL A 251 -4.68 -22.56 -3.90
CA VAL A 251 -4.82 -23.12 -2.55
C VAL A 251 -3.46 -23.51 -1.99
N ASP A 252 -2.65 -24.25 -2.79
CA ASP A 252 -1.31 -24.67 -2.36
C ASP A 252 -0.40 -23.47 -2.06
N PHE A 253 -0.31 -22.49 -2.94
CA PHE A 253 0.49 -21.31 -2.72
C PHE A 253 0.05 -20.52 -1.48
N THR A 254 -1.24 -20.48 -1.18
CA THR A 254 -1.76 -19.82 0.00
C THR A 254 -1.40 -20.59 1.28
N CYS A 255 -1.64 -21.91 1.30
CA CYS A 255 -1.35 -22.75 2.47
C CYS A 255 0.15 -22.92 2.74
N THR A 256 1.01 -22.78 1.73
CA THR A 256 2.45 -23.04 1.85
C THR A 256 3.28 -21.76 1.75
N SER A 257 3.30 -21.11 0.60
CA SER A 257 4.20 -19.99 0.33
C SER A 257 3.80 -18.73 1.09
N MET A 258 2.50 -18.41 1.13
CA MET A 258 1.99 -17.23 1.86
C MET A 258 2.15 -17.42 3.37
N GLU A 259 1.78 -18.60 3.91
CA GLU A 259 1.99 -18.94 5.33
C GLU A 259 3.46 -18.81 5.73
N LYS A 260 4.39 -19.43 4.96
CA LYS A 260 5.84 -19.32 5.21
C LYS A 260 6.33 -17.89 5.18
N TYR A 261 5.83 -17.07 4.27
CA TYR A 261 6.22 -15.65 4.18
C TYR A 261 5.86 -14.91 5.46
N TYR A 262 4.60 -15.01 5.92
CA TYR A 262 4.14 -14.31 7.10
C TYR A 262 4.79 -14.82 8.39
N VAL A 263 4.92 -16.13 8.54
CA VAL A 263 5.65 -16.74 9.67
C VAL A 263 7.10 -16.24 9.73
N ARG A 264 7.80 -16.20 8.59
CA ARG A 264 9.18 -15.67 8.52
C ARG A 264 9.24 -14.19 8.90
N ARG A 265 8.31 -13.38 8.42
CA ARG A 265 8.23 -11.94 8.71
C ARG A 265 8.00 -11.70 10.20
N LEU A 266 7.03 -12.39 10.81
CA LEU A 266 6.72 -12.29 12.23
C LEU A 266 7.91 -12.73 13.10
N ARG A 267 8.58 -13.83 12.74
CA ARG A 267 9.80 -14.29 13.41
C ARG A 267 10.93 -13.28 13.31
N SER A 268 11.10 -12.65 12.15
CA SER A 268 12.10 -11.60 11.96
C SER A 268 11.83 -10.41 12.86
N PHE A 269 10.58 -9.99 12.99
CA PHE A 269 10.18 -8.95 13.93
C PHE A 269 10.45 -9.36 15.39
N ALA A 270 9.98 -10.54 15.80
CA ALA A 270 10.14 -11.07 17.15
C ALA A 270 11.63 -11.16 17.56
N ASN A 271 12.49 -11.58 16.65
CA ASN A 271 13.93 -11.70 16.88
C ASN A 271 14.70 -10.37 16.71
N SER A 272 14.02 -9.23 16.64
CA SER A 272 14.63 -7.90 16.43
C SER A 272 15.46 -7.76 15.15
N ARG A 273 15.20 -8.61 14.16
CA ARG A 273 15.85 -8.49 12.83
C ARG A 273 15.21 -7.38 11.99
N GLU A 274 13.98 -7.00 12.30
CA GLU A 274 13.30 -5.84 11.74
C GLU A 274 13.78 -4.58 12.49
N VAL A 275 14.87 -4.00 12.03
CA VAL A 275 15.46 -2.78 12.63
C VAL A 275 14.67 -1.54 12.22
N ALA A 276 13.99 -1.57 11.08
CA ALA A 276 13.30 -0.42 10.51
C ALA A 276 12.30 0.29 11.44
N PRO A 277 11.38 -0.40 12.16
CA PRO A 277 10.47 0.29 13.09
C PRO A 277 11.21 1.01 14.22
N ARG A 278 12.27 0.42 14.74
CA ARG A 278 13.10 1.03 15.80
C ARG A 278 13.82 2.27 15.29
N LEU A 279 14.49 2.17 14.14
CA LEU A 279 15.18 3.30 13.52
C LEU A 279 14.21 4.42 13.18
N LEU A 280 13.02 4.08 12.69
CA LEU A 280 11.98 5.06 12.42
C LEU A 280 11.52 5.76 13.69
N LEU A 281 11.27 5.02 14.77
CA LEU A 281 10.89 5.63 16.06
C LEU A 281 12.01 6.56 16.58
N GLN A 282 13.27 6.12 16.56
CA GLN A 282 14.40 6.95 16.97
C GLN A 282 14.53 8.22 16.13
N ALA A 283 14.36 8.10 14.81
CA ALA A 283 14.40 9.25 13.90
C ALA A 283 13.23 10.23 14.17
N LEU A 284 12.04 9.73 14.50
CA LEU A 284 10.89 10.57 14.84
C LEU A 284 11.07 11.24 16.20
N LEU A 285 11.61 10.53 17.19
CA LEU A 285 11.93 11.11 18.50
C LEU A 285 13.01 12.20 18.38
N LYS A 286 14.04 12.00 17.56
CA LYS A 286 15.04 13.02 17.25
C LYS A 286 14.39 14.25 16.58
N LYS A 287 13.50 14.05 15.60
CA LYS A 287 12.74 15.15 14.98
C LYS A 287 11.75 15.83 15.94
N ALA A 288 11.44 15.22 17.07
CA ALA A 288 10.56 15.77 18.12
C ALA A 288 11.36 16.38 19.31
N GLU A 289 12.68 16.57 19.17
CA GLU A 289 13.52 17.11 20.27
C GLU A 289 13.11 18.50 20.72
N TYR A 290 12.63 19.35 19.80
CA TYR A 290 12.12 20.69 20.10
C TYR A 290 10.81 20.70 20.91
N LEU A 291 10.12 19.55 21.00
CA LEU A 291 8.87 19.41 21.74
C LEU A 291 9.18 19.05 23.21
N ASN A 292 8.55 19.81 24.11
CA ASN A 292 8.54 19.58 25.56
C ASN A 292 7.10 19.69 26.10
N ALA A 293 6.90 19.33 27.37
CA ALA A 293 5.56 19.35 27.98
C ALA A 293 4.98 20.77 28.05
N ASP A 294 5.82 21.80 28.12
CA ASP A 294 5.38 23.20 28.28
C ASP A 294 4.86 23.80 26.97
N ASN A 295 5.39 23.35 25.82
CA ASN A 295 4.97 23.87 24.51
C ASN A 295 3.84 23.07 23.85
N ILE A 296 3.47 21.91 24.42
CA ILE A 296 2.33 21.11 23.98
C ILE A 296 1.11 21.47 24.82
N THR A 297 0.06 21.96 24.19
CA THR A 297 -1.17 22.33 24.89
C THR A 297 -2.16 21.15 24.89
N ARG A 298 -2.55 20.68 26.07
CA ARG A 298 -3.61 19.67 26.21
C ARG A 298 -4.98 20.34 26.11
N VAL A 299 -5.80 19.93 25.15
CA VAL A 299 -7.14 20.49 24.90
C VAL A 299 -8.21 19.64 25.57
N SER A 300 -8.06 18.30 25.50
CA SER A 300 -8.96 17.34 26.13
C SER A 300 -8.16 16.15 26.67
N GLU A 301 -8.85 15.13 27.15
CA GLU A 301 -8.21 13.89 27.62
C GLU A 301 -7.35 13.22 26.53
N CYS A 302 -7.82 13.28 25.27
CA CYS A 302 -7.18 12.62 24.13
C CYS A 302 -6.63 13.58 23.06
N THR A 303 -6.91 14.89 23.14
CA THR A 303 -6.58 15.87 22.10
C THR A 303 -5.51 16.84 22.57
N TYR A 304 -4.49 17.03 21.75
CA TYR A 304 -3.34 17.90 22.00
C TYR A 304 -3.13 18.86 20.83
N LEU A 305 -2.70 20.09 21.11
CA LEU A 305 -2.16 21.02 20.12
C LEU A 305 -0.64 21.02 20.22
N VAL A 306 0.01 20.57 19.18
CA VAL A 306 1.46 20.41 19.08
C VAL A 306 2.01 21.44 18.10
N PRO A 307 2.98 22.29 18.48
CA PRO A 307 3.52 23.31 17.61
C PRO A 307 4.28 22.70 16.42
N SER A 308 4.26 23.42 15.29
CA SER A 308 5.12 23.15 14.15
C SER A 308 6.57 23.52 14.47
N GLU A 309 7.53 22.89 13.81
CA GLU A 309 8.95 23.24 13.93
C GLU A 309 9.32 24.49 13.12
N HIS A 310 8.62 24.71 12.00
CA HIS A 310 9.00 25.71 11.00
C HIS A 310 7.97 26.83 10.80
N SER A 311 6.86 26.81 11.53
CA SER A 311 5.80 27.81 11.43
C SER A 311 5.11 28.01 12.78
N ASP A 312 4.40 29.14 12.94
CA ASP A 312 3.59 29.41 14.14
C ASP A 312 2.30 28.56 14.22
N GLU A 313 2.12 27.63 13.29
CA GLU A 313 0.98 26.72 13.26
C GLU A 313 1.06 25.68 14.37
N LYS A 314 -0.10 25.28 14.89
CA LYS A 314 -0.25 24.16 15.82
C LYS A 314 -1.09 23.07 15.17
N TYR A 315 -0.61 21.84 15.23
CA TYR A 315 -1.31 20.66 14.72
C TYR A 315 -2.15 20.03 15.83
N GLU A 316 -3.42 19.80 15.55
CA GLU A 316 -4.28 19.01 16.42
C GLU A 316 -3.91 17.52 16.30
N VAL A 317 -3.71 16.89 17.45
CA VAL A 317 -3.35 15.47 17.57
C VAL A 317 -4.34 14.78 18.47
N ASP A 318 -5.07 13.81 17.95
CA ASP A 318 -5.94 12.94 18.72
C ASP A 318 -5.23 11.58 18.92
N ILE A 319 -4.87 11.30 20.17
CA ILE A 319 -4.13 10.07 20.54
C ILE A 319 -5.03 8.85 20.68
N SER A 320 -6.36 9.01 20.87
CA SER A 320 -7.29 7.90 20.99
C SER A 320 -7.44 7.16 19.66
N VAL A 321 -7.37 7.88 18.56
CA VAL A 321 -7.50 7.36 17.20
C VAL A 321 -6.18 7.34 16.41
N GLY A 322 -5.11 7.94 16.97
CA GLY A 322 -3.81 7.99 16.29
C GLY A 322 -3.77 8.94 15.10
N ILE A 323 -4.49 10.07 15.17
CA ILE A 323 -4.55 11.08 14.11
C ILE A 323 -3.71 12.30 14.49
N CYS A 324 -3.02 12.87 13.50
CA CYS A 324 -2.41 14.18 13.57
C CYS A 324 -2.74 14.96 12.30
N MET A 325 -3.06 16.25 12.45
CA MET A 325 -3.40 17.11 11.30
C MET A 325 -2.20 17.50 10.43
N CYS A 326 -0.98 17.10 10.76
CA CYS A 326 0.18 17.26 9.88
C CYS A 326 0.09 16.35 8.66
N GLU A 327 0.84 16.65 7.60
CA GLU A 327 0.83 15.89 6.35
C GLU A 327 1.02 14.37 6.55
N ALA A 328 2.00 13.96 7.36
CA ALA A 328 2.24 12.55 7.65
C ALA A 328 1.08 11.93 8.46
N GLY A 329 0.54 12.65 9.45
CA GLY A 329 -0.54 12.19 10.30
C GLY A 329 -1.86 12.05 9.55
N LEU A 330 -2.13 12.94 8.59
CA LEU A 330 -3.30 12.86 7.71
C LEU A 330 -3.30 11.60 6.82
N HIS A 331 -2.14 11.00 6.62
CA HIS A 331 -2.01 9.71 5.94
C HIS A 331 -2.02 8.51 6.90
N GLY A 332 -2.41 8.70 8.17
CA GLY A 332 -2.45 7.66 9.19
C GLY A 332 -1.08 7.19 9.69
N LYS A 333 0.01 7.88 9.32
CA LYS A 333 1.37 7.53 9.75
C LYS A 333 1.64 8.07 11.16
N PHE A 334 2.34 7.26 11.96
CA PHE A 334 2.90 7.75 13.21
C PHE A 334 3.95 8.84 12.90
N CYS A 335 3.73 10.05 13.38
CA CYS A 335 4.52 11.24 12.99
C CYS A 335 5.33 11.81 14.17
N LYS A 336 6.19 12.82 13.89
CA LYS A 336 7.00 13.48 14.93
C LYS A 336 6.17 14.16 16.03
N HIS A 337 4.98 14.67 15.72
CA HIS A 337 4.11 15.31 16.72
C HIS A 337 3.51 14.27 17.68
N GLN A 338 3.09 13.11 17.17
CA GLN A 338 2.68 11.97 18.01
C GLN A 338 3.85 11.41 18.81
N ALA A 339 5.06 11.35 18.22
CA ALA A 339 6.28 10.95 18.94
C ALA A 339 6.63 11.94 20.05
N GLY A 340 6.37 13.25 19.86
CA GLY A 340 6.52 14.27 20.90
C GLY A 340 5.58 14.06 22.08
N ILE A 341 4.31 13.72 21.83
CA ILE A 341 3.35 13.37 22.88
C ILE A 341 3.78 12.12 23.62
N LEU A 342 4.22 11.08 22.90
CA LEU A 342 4.78 9.87 23.51
C LEU A 342 5.97 10.20 24.42
N LYS A 343 6.90 11.04 23.96
CA LYS A 343 8.08 11.48 24.72
C LYS A 343 7.69 12.25 25.99
N CYS A 344 6.78 13.20 25.89
CA CYS A 344 6.47 14.13 26.98
C CYS A 344 5.46 13.57 27.99
N PHE A 345 4.50 12.76 27.54
CA PHE A 345 3.38 12.30 28.35
C PHE A 345 3.29 10.77 28.47
N SER A 346 4.22 10.02 27.87
CA SER A 346 4.22 8.54 27.85
C SER A 346 2.93 7.92 27.30
N LEU A 347 2.22 8.65 26.42
CA LEU A 347 0.95 8.22 25.82
C LEU A 347 1.23 7.58 24.45
N LEU A 348 0.75 6.35 24.27
CA LEU A 348 0.98 5.55 23.07
C LEU A 348 -0.27 5.52 22.20
N PRO A 349 -0.32 6.25 21.07
CA PRO A 349 -1.46 6.16 20.16
C PRO A 349 -1.54 4.79 19.48
N PRO A 350 -2.73 4.39 18.97
CA PRO A 350 -2.94 3.05 18.37
C PRO A 350 -2.04 2.75 17.17
N ASN A 351 -1.62 3.77 16.43
CA ASN A 351 -0.72 3.66 15.27
C ASN A 351 0.77 3.73 15.62
N ALA A 352 1.12 3.74 16.92
CA ALA A 352 2.52 3.77 17.34
C ALA A 352 3.26 2.48 17.01
N LEU A 353 4.57 2.61 16.85
CA LEU A 353 5.44 1.49 16.51
C LEU A 353 5.65 0.57 17.72
N GLY A 354 5.13 -0.66 17.64
CA GLY A 354 5.31 -1.66 18.69
C GLY A 354 6.73 -2.25 18.65
N VAL A 355 7.54 -1.93 19.66
CA VAL A 355 8.92 -2.45 19.78
C VAL A 355 9.23 -3.04 21.16
N THR A 356 8.23 -3.27 22.00
CA THR A 356 8.37 -3.83 23.35
C THR A 356 8.64 -5.34 23.35
N ALA A 357 9.12 -5.88 24.47
CA ALA A 357 9.32 -7.32 24.63
C ALA A 357 8.01 -8.10 24.47
N GLU A 358 6.91 -7.56 24.99
CA GLU A 358 5.56 -8.12 24.89
C GLU A 358 5.08 -8.15 23.43
N ALA A 359 5.29 -7.06 22.69
CA ALA A 359 4.94 -6.99 21.26
C ALA A 359 5.72 -8.04 20.45
N ARG A 360 7.01 -8.21 20.73
CA ARG A 360 7.84 -9.23 20.08
C ARG A 360 7.40 -10.63 20.43
N HIS A 361 7.11 -10.89 21.71
CA HIS A 361 6.60 -12.18 22.17
C HIS A 361 5.26 -12.51 21.49
N ARG A 362 4.30 -11.55 21.44
CA ARG A 362 3.04 -11.75 20.69
C ARG A 362 3.28 -12.14 19.25
N MET A 363 4.21 -11.48 18.55
CA MET A 363 4.53 -11.82 17.15
C MET A 363 5.20 -13.19 17.03
N ALA A 364 5.99 -13.62 18.02
CA ALA A 364 6.53 -14.97 18.07
C ALA A 364 5.45 -16.03 18.28
N VAL A 365 4.53 -15.80 19.22
CA VAL A 365 3.38 -16.69 19.47
C VAL A 365 2.49 -16.76 18.22
N LEU A 366 2.24 -15.62 17.58
CA LEU A 366 1.48 -15.59 16.33
C LEU A 366 2.15 -16.43 15.23
N ALA A 367 3.47 -16.38 15.12
CA ALA A 367 4.24 -17.13 14.12
C ALA A 367 4.33 -18.62 14.43
N LEU A 368 4.58 -18.98 15.70
CA LEU A 368 5.05 -20.32 16.09
C LEU A 368 4.07 -21.08 16.98
N GLY A 369 3.03 -20.41 17.51
CA GLY A 369 2.13 -20.99 18.51
C GLY A 369 2.90 -21.36 19.77
N ASP A 370 2.65 -22.55 20.28
CA ASP A 370 3.25 -23.10 21.52
C ASP A 370 4.78 -23.31 21.42
N LYS A 371 5.34 -23.20 20.20
CA LYS A 371 6.80 -23.27 19.97
C LYS A 371 7.51 -21.93 20.14
N ALA A 372 6.77 -20.88 20.54
CA ALA A 372 7.36 -19.57 20.83
C ALA A 372 8.13 -19.64 22.15
N GLU A 373 9.29 -18.98 22.20
CA GLU A 373 10.06 -18.82 23.43
C GLU A 373 9.26 -18.01 24.46
N PRO A 374 9.50 -18.22 25.77
CA PRO A 374 8.79 -17.48 26.80
C PRO A 374 9.12 -15.98 26.77
N LEU A 375 8.27 -15.14 27.35
CA LEU A 375 8.41 -13.69 27.35
C LEU A 375 9.81 -13.24 27.87
N SER A 376 10.35 -13.97 28.86
CA SER A 376 11.68 -13.70 29.45
C SER A 376 12.82 -13.74 28.43
N PHE A 377 12.68 -14.54 27.36
CA PHE A 377 13.66 -14.62 26.26
C PHE A 377 13.77 -13.30 25.50
N TYR A 378 12.68 -12.54 25.40
CA TYR A 378 12.65 -11.29 24.64
C TYR A 378 13.11 -10.06 25.43
N LYS A 379 13.07 -10.13 26.77
CA LYS A 379 13.50 -9.04 27.67
C LYS A 379 15.00 -8.71 27.58
N PRO A 380 15.92 -9.71 27.67
CA PRO A 380 17.37 -9.43 27.62
C PRO A 380 17.86 -8.92 26.27
N LEU A 381 17.11 -9.13 25.19
CA LEU A 381 17.49 -8.67 23.85
C LEU A 381 17.37 -7.14 23.72
N ARG A 382 16.89 -6.43 24.76
CA ARG A 382 16.69 -4.98 24.77
C ARG A 382 16.72 -4.37 26.15
N ASN A 383 17.89 -4.16 26.69
CA ASN A 383 18.02 -3.22 27.79
C ASN A 383 17.90 -1.81 27.21
N GLY A 384 16.79 -1.12 27.51
CA GLY A 384 16.62 0.29 27.20
C GLY A 384 15.49 0.74 26.28
N CYS A 385 14.56 -0.16 25.86
CA CYS A 385 13.38 0.26 25.09
C CYS A 385 12.04 -0.08 25.74
N ASP A 386 12.05 -0.75 26.90
CA ASP A 386 10.82 -1.27 27.52
C ASP A 386 10.18 -0.30 28.53
N GLN A 387 10.81 0.85 28.81
CA GLN A 387 10.21 1.93 29.62
C GLN A 387 10.34 3.29 28.94
N PRO A 388 9.28 4.07 28.81
CA PRO A 388 9.32 5.43 28.29
C PRO A 388 10.18 6.40 29.13
N SER A 389 10.39 6.07 30.44
CA SER A 389 11.15 6.87 31.39
C SER A 389 12.69 6.75 31.26
N GLU A 390 13.22 5.75 30.50
CA GLU A 390 14.65 5.55 30.35
C GLU A 390 15.22 6.03 29.02
N ILE A 391 14.43 6.69 28.18
CA ILE A 391 14.87 7.21 26.87
C ILE A 391 15.91 8.34 27.01
N ASN A 392 16.10 8.89 28.24
CA ASN A 392 17.01 10.00 28.49
C ASN A 392 18.45 9.62 28.92
N ALA A 393 18.79 8.32 28.97
CA ALA A 393 20.09 7.89 29.44
C ALA A 393 20.77 6.89 28.49
N VAL A 394 21.09 7.32 27.29
CA VAL A 394 22.13 6.65 26.49
C VAL A 394 23.09 7.70 25.98
N ASN A 395 23.91 8.18 26.91
CA ASN A 395 25.25 8.66 26.60
C ASN A 395 26.17 7.45 26.44
N ASP A 396 26.91 7.49 25.34
CA ASP A 396 28.17 6.78 25.05
C ASP A 396 28.51 5.59 25.95
N CYS A 397 28.41 4.38 25.44
CA CYS A 397 29.27 3.27 25.83
C CYS A 397 29.49 2.30 24.68
N ASP A 398 30.67 2.31 24.16
CA ASP A 398 31.46 1.26 23.54
C ASP A 398 30.78 0.11 22.79
N ILE A 399 30.77 0.25 21.47
CA ILE A 399 30.56 -0.85 20.53
C ILE A 399 31.94 -1.36 20.11
N PRO A 400 32.28 -2.63 20.33
CA PRO A 400 33.47 -3.21 19.71
C PRO A 400 33.29 -3.27 18.20
N SER A 401 34.24 -2.70 17.51
CA SER A 401 34.34 -2.69 16.05
C SER A 401 34.44 -4.10 15.48
N THR A 402 33.40 -4.57 14.81
CA THR A 402 33.56 -5.51 13.71
C THR A 402 32.76 -4.99 12.53
N SER A 403 33.55 -4.60 11.56
CA SER A 403 33.20 -4.00 10.29
C SER A 403 32.23 -4.81 9.47
N ALA A 404 31.06 -4.22 9.19
CA ALA A 404 30.34 -4.40 7.93
C ALA A 404 29.57 -3.09 7.68
N GLU A 405 30.18 -2.24 6.90
CA GLU A 405 29.62 -0.95 6.47
C GLU A 405 28.36 -1.16 5.62
N CYS A 406 27.25 -0.64 6.06
CA CYS A 406 26.12 -0.33 5.21
C CYS A 406 25.80 1.15 5.39
N ASN A 407 26.46 1.98 4.59
CA ASN A 407 26.21 3.40 4.47
C ASN A 407 24.90 3.64 3.71
N THR A 408 23.88 4.08 4.42
CA THR A 408 22.75 4.82 3.84
C THR A 408 22.85 6.26 4.33
N GLN A 409 23.51 7.10 3.55
CA GLN A 409 23.41 8.55 3.66
C GLN A 409 22.22 9.03 2.84
N THR A 410 21.19 9.50 3.52
CA THR A 410 20.24 10.48 2.97
C THR A 410 20.72 11.85 3.37
N MET A 411 21.25 12.59 2.41
CA MET A 411 21.50 14.03 2.56
C MET A 411 20.30 14.79 1.97
N ASP A 412 19.67 15.59 2.81
CA ASP A 412 19.05 16.85 2.46
C ASP A 412 19.34 17.81 3.60
N THR A 413 20.37 18.60 3.44
CA THR A 413 20.60 19.83 4.20
C THR A 413 21.04 20.89 3.21
N GLU A 414 20.14 21.84 2.97
CA GLU A 414 20.51 23.14 2.45
C GLU A 414 21.26 23.87 3.57
N GLU A 415 22.55 24.08 3.39
CA GLU A 415 23.34 25.04 4.13
C GLU A 415 23.98 26.03 3.16
N GLU A 416 23.88 27.31 3.56
CA GLU A 416 24.38 28.47 2.86
C GLU A 416 25.88 28.36 2.56
N MET A 417 26.25 28.77 1.36
CA MET A 417 27.60 28.81 0.83
C MET A 417 28.46 29.88 1.48
N PRO A 418 29.69 29.59 1.85
CA PRO A 418 30.82 30.51 1.71
C PRO A 418 31.55 30.21 0.40
N GLN A 419 31.76 31.26 -0.35
CA GLN A 419 32.57 31.26 -1.58
C GLN A 419 34.03 30.91 -1.29
N ASN A 420 34.63 30.20 -2.26
CA ASN A 420 36.05 29.85 -2.43
C ASN A 420 36.51 28.52 -1.81
N ASP A 421 36.45 27.46 -2.61
CA ASP A 421 37.60 26.56 -2.87
C ASP A 421 37.28 25.53 -3.98
N GLU A 422 37.24 25.95 -5.23
CA GLU A 422 37.07 25.04 -6.38
C GLU A 422 38.33 24.24 -6.75
N THR A 423 39.50 24.60 -6.23
CA THR A 423 40.79 23.98 -6.64
C THR A 423 41.16 22.71 -5.86
N VAL A 424 40.61 22.48 -4.66
CA VAL A 424 40.97 21.32 -3.81
C VAL A 424 40.09 20.10 -4.06
N ARG A 425 38.86 20.28 -4.52
CA ARG A 425 37.93 19.17 -4.82
C ARG A 425 38.23 18.42 -6.13
N GLY A 426 38.87 19.06 -7.10
CA GLY A 426 39.25 18.44 -8.37
C GLY A 426 40.24 17.29 -8.19
N ASN A 427 41.29 17.49 -7.40
CA ASN A 427 42.37 16.52 -7.25
C ASN A 427 41.93 15.20 -6.56
N ALA A 428 41.04 15.26 -5.58
CA ALA A 428 40.59 14.06 -4.86
C ALA A 428 39.65 13.16 -5.72
N VAL A 429 38.91 13.73 -6.65
CA VAL A 429 38.05 12.95 -7.57
C VAL A 429 38.91 12.30 -8.63
N ASP A 430 39.92 13.03 -9.16
CA ASP A 430 40.83 12.51 -10.19
C ASP A 430 41.69 11.35 -9.66
N GLU A 431 42.17 11.41 -8.43
CA GLU A 431 42.86 10.30 -7.79
C GLU A 431 42.01 9.05 -7.65
N LYS A 432 40.73 9.21 -7.29
CA LYS A 432 39.77 8.09 -7.20
C LYS A 432 39.46 7.50 -8.57
N VAL A 433 39.36 8.30 -9.61
CA VAL A 433 39.16 7.84 -10.99
C VAL A 433 40.38 7.05 -11.47
N GLN A 434 41.59 7.51 -11.19
CA GLN A 434 42.81 6.77 -11.52
C GLN A 434 42.92 5.45 -10.76
N CYS A 435 42.55 5.43 -9.47
CA CYS A 435 42.48 4.21 -8.69
C CYS A 435 41.43 3.21 -9.25
N PHE A 436 40.29 3.68 -9.73
CA PHE A 436 39.30 2.84 -10.37
C PHE A 436 39.84 2.21 -11.67
N ILE A 437 40.48 3.00 -12.52
CA ILE A 437 41.07 2.52 -13.79
C ILE A 437 42.12 1.42 -13.49
N ALA A 438 43.04 1.66 -12.57
CA ALA A 438 44.07 0.70 -12.19
C ALA A 438 43.49 -0.61 -11.64
N LYS A 439 42.46 -0.53 -10.79
CA LYS A 439 41.74 -1.73 -10.32
C LYS A 439 41.01 -2.48 -11.42
N PHE A 440 40.41 -1.77 -12.36
CA PHE A 440 39.74 -2.38 -13.50
C PHE A 440 40.74 -3.13 -14.38
N GLU A 441 41.89 -2.53 -14.68
CA GLU A 441 42.97 -3.16 -15.45
C GLU A 441 43.53 -4.41 -14.73
N THR A 442 43.76 -4.34 -13.41
CA THR A 442 44.20 -5.46 -12.60
C THR A 442 43.23 -6.63 -12.66
N LEU A 443 41.92 -6.36 -12.53
CA LEU A 443 40.87 -7.40 -12.59
C LEU A 443 40.72 -7.95 -13.99
N HIS A 444 40.85 -7.10 -15.03
CA HIS A 444 40.83 -7.54 -16.41
C HIS A 444 42.01 -8.50 -16.74
N GLN A 445 43.22 -8.19 -16.24
CA GLN A 445 44.38 -9.03 -16.39
C GLN A 445 44.25 -10.37 -15.62
N ALA A 446 43.66 -10.34 -14.41
CA ALA A 446 43.50 -11.51 -13.57
C ALA A 446 42.41 -12.50 -14.04
N PHE A 447 41.29 -11.98 -14.51
CA PHE A 447 40.09 -12.78 -14.79
C PHE A 447 39.65 -12.76 -16.26
N GLY A 448 40.19 -11.85 -17.06
CA GLY A 448 39.76 -11.61 -18.41
C GLY A 448 38.37 -10.97 -18.48
N THR A 449 38.11 -10.23 -19.55
CA THR A 449 36.76 -9.69 -19.82
C THR A 449 36.41 -10.00 -21.27
N SER A 450 35.20 -10.52 -21.53
CA SER A 450 34.83 -10.85 -22.90
C SER A 450 34.71 -9.57 -23.74
N GLU A 451 35.19 -9.62 -24.98
CA GLU A 451 35.10 -8.52 -25.96
C GLU A 451 33.67 -7.99 -26.09
N VAL A 452 32.67 -8.91 -26.13
CA VAL A 452 31.24 -8.56 -26.19
C VAL A 452 30.77 -7.72 -24.98
N SER A 453 31.36 -7.94 -23.81
CA SER A 453 31.04 -7.18 -22.59
C SER A 453 31.65 -5.79 -22.63
N ILE A 454 32.88 -5.67 -23.11
CA ILE A 454 33.54 -4.38 -23.31
C ILE A 454 32.81 -3.55 -24.36
N ASP A 455 32.45 -4.14 -25.48
CA ASP A 455 31.67 -3.47 -26.52
C ASP A 455 30.30 -2.96 -26.04
N LYS A 456 29.63 -3.73 -25.20
CA LYS A 456 28.36 -3.29 -24.58
C LYS A 456 28.58 -2.09 -23.66
N LEU A 457 29.68 -2.09 -22.91
CA LEU A 457 30.04 -1.00 -22.01
C LEU A 457 30.36 0.27 -22.80
N LEU A 458 31.22 0.17 -23.82
CA LEU A 458 31.59 1.27 -24.69
C LEU A 458 30.39 1.89 -25.44
N ARG A 459 29.50 1.05 -25.99
CA ARG A 459 28.25 1.54 -26.60
C ARG A 459 27.38 2.29 -25.59
N ARG A 460 27.32 1.83 -24.35
CA ARG A 460 26.53 2.49 -23.32
C ARG A 460 27.13 3.81 -22.89
N ILE A 461 28.46 3.91 -22.75
CA ILE A 461 29.17 5.15 -22.48
C ILE A 461 28.94 6.14 -23.62
N GLY A 462 29.05 5.73 -24.87
CA GLY A 462 28.82 6.57 -26.06
C GLY A 462 27.39 7.14 -26.18
N THR A 463 26.42 6.63 -25.42
CA THR A 463 25.05 7.17 -25.42
C THR A 463 24.82 8.27 -24.37
N ILE A 464 25.79 8.53 -23.49
CA ILE A 464 25.69 9.51 -22.40
C ILE A 464 25.87 10.93 -22.97
N LYS A 465 24.89 11.80 -22.72
CA LYS A 465 24.87 13.18 -23.27
C LYS A 465 24.80 14.29 -22.22
N ASN A 466 24.62 13.94 -20.92
CA ASN A 466 24.53 14.91 -19.84
C ASN A 466 24.99 14.31 -18.49
N THR A 467 25.27 15.19 -17.52
CA THR A 467 25.79 14.85 -16.19
C THR A 467 24.90 13.84 -15.45
N ASN A 468 23.58 14.00 -15.47
CA ASN A 468 22.65 13.09 -14.79
C ASN A 468 22.70 11.66 -15.38
N GLN A 469 22.91 11.52 -16.67
CA GLN A 469 23.09 10.21 -17.33
C GLN A 469 24.44 9.60 -16.96
N TRP A 470 25.47 10.43 -16.82
CA TRP A 470 26.78 9.99 -16.36
C TRP A 470 26.75 9.49 -14.92
N GLU A 471 26.19 10.24 -13.98
CA GLU A 471 26.05 9.84 -12.58
C GLU A 471 25.21 8.55 -12.42
N SER A 472 24.11 8.45 -13.15
CA SER A 472 23.30 7.23 -13.18
C SER A 472 24.07 6.02 -13.71
N PHE A 473 24.96 6.22 -14.68
CA PHE A 473 25.82 5.18 -15.23
C PHE A 473 26.86 4.74 -14.21
N VAL A 474 27.54 5.68 -13.54
CA VAL A 474 28.55 5.41 -12.51
C VAL A 474 27.90 4.70 -11.31
N ALA A 475 26.74 5.15 -10.84
CA ALA A 475 25.98 4.48 -9.78
C ALA A 475 25.62 3.02 -10.15
N THR A 476 25.30 2.77 -11.42
CA THR A 476 25.01 1.41 -11.91
C THR A 476 26.25 0.51 -11.90
N LEU A 477 27.44 1.05 -12.20
CA LEU A 477 28.71 0.33 -12.14
C LEU A 477 29.10 0.00 -10.70
N GLY A 478 28.83 0.89 -9.75
CA GLY A 478 29.13 0.68 -8.34
C GLY A 478 28.23 -0.34 -7.63
N GLY A 479 27.25 -0.94 -8.33
CA GLY A 479 26.27 -1.83 -7.73
C GLY A 479 25.36 -1.10 -6.73
N ILE A 480 25.50 0.22 -6.62
CA ILE A 480 24.60 1.08 -5.90
C ILE A 480 23.31 1.07 -6.72
N ASN A 481 22.39 0.17 -6.38
CA ASN A 481 21.01 0.34 -6.76
C ASN A 481 20.60 1.66 -6.10
N ALA A 482 20.73 2.75 -6.84
CA ALA A 482 20.06 3.97 -6.47
C ALA A 482 18.61 3.56 -6.27
N GLY A 483 18.14 3.61 -5.04
CA GLY A 483 16.78 3.21 -4.65
C GLY A 483 15.71 4.08 -5.28
N HIS A 484 16.08 4.97 -6.13
CA HIS A 484 15.30 5.71 -7.08
C HIS A 484 15.48 5.13 -8.48
N ARG A 485 14.88 4.01 -8.67
CA ARG A 485 14.29 3.73 -9.96
C ARG A 485 13.09 4.66 -10.17
N ALA A 486 13.35 5.95 -10.21
CA ALA A 486 12.49 6.85 -10.92
C ALA A 486 12.43 6.30 -12.34
N ASN A 487 11.30 5.76 -12.74
CA ASN A 487 11.01 5.30 -14.10
C ASN A 487 11.73 4.04 -14.61
N THR A 488 11.99 3.05 -13.79
CA THR A 488 11.65 1.74 -14.32
C THR A 488 10.13 1.68 -14.31
N SER A 489 9.52 2.08 -15.43
CA SER A 489 8.20 1.53 -15.75
C SER A 489 8.31 0.04 -15.41
N ILE A 490 7.63 -0.37 -14.34
CA ILE A 490 7.40 -1.78 -14.09
C ILE A 490 6.80 -2.24 -15.41
N ARG A 491 7.55 -3.00 -16.19
CA ARG A 491 6.99 -3.68 -17.35
C ARG A 491 6.11 -4.77 -16.74
N VAL A 492 4.93 -4.35 -16.28
CA VAL A 492 3.85 -5.25 -16.01
C VAL A 492 3.61 -5.91 -17.34
N GLN A 493 4.07 -7.14 -17.49
CA GLN A 493 3.63 -7.95 -18.61
C GLN A 493 2.11 -7.91 -18.51
N PRO A 494 1.42 -7.54 -19.60
CA PRO A 494 -0.04 -7.53 -19.56
C PRO A 494 -0.48 -8.93 -19.16
N THR A 495 -1.04 -9.04 -17.98
CA THR A 495 -1.59 -10.29 -17.44
C THR A 495 -2.76 -10.80 -18.29
N ALA A 496 -3.29 -9.97 -19.17
CA ALA A 496 -4.31 -10.33 -20.14
C ALA A 496 -3.71 -10.95 -21.41
N VAL A 497 -3.11 -12.12 -21.29
CA VAL A 497 -2.61 -12.88 -22.46
C VAL A 497 -3.74 -13.25 -23.43
N GLY A 498 -4.97 -13.40 -22.95
CA GLY A 498 -6.12 -13.82 -23.75
C GLY A 498 -6.82 -12.74 -24.58
N ARG A 499 -6.44 -11.47 -24.46
CA ARG A 499 -7.15 -10.36 -25.17
C ARG A 499 -6.26 -9.61 -26.14
N ARG A 500 -5.34 -10.29 -26.79
CA ARG A 500 -4.52 -9.66 -27.84
C ARG A 500 -5.32 -9.56 -29.12
N ARG A 501 -5.39 -8.35 -29.66
CA ARG A 501 -5.78 -8.17 -31.06
C ARG A 501 -4.63 -8.67 -31.95
N ASP A 502 -4.97 -9.36 -33.02
CA ASP A 502 -4.01 -9.79 -34.04
C ASP A 502 -3.14 -8.61 -34.49
N GLY A 503 -1.85 -8.83 -34.60
CA GLY A 503 -0.86 -7.81 -35.02
C GLY A 503 -0.19 -7.03 -33.89
N VAL A 504 -0.43 -7.33 -32.61
CA VAL A 504 0.25 -6.71 -31.48
C VAL A 504 1.39 -7.59 -30.97
N THR A 505 2.62 -7.16 -31.16
CA THR A 505 3.80 -7.86 -30.67
C THR A 505 3.96 -7.74 -29.15
N ARG A 506 4.54 -8.77 -28.54
CA ARG A 506 4.76 -8.87 -27.09
C ARG A 506 5.63 -7.71 -26.61
N GLY A 507 5.09 -6.83 -25.76
CA GLY A 507 5.86 -5.74 -25.13
C GLY A 507 6.01 -4.45 -25.92
N SER A 508 5.49 -4.34 -27.15
CA SER A 508 5.70 -3.17 -28.01
C SER A 508 4.51 -2.19 -28.09
N LYS A 509 3.29 -2.59 -27.72
CA LYS A 509 2.11 -1.72 -27.76
C LYS A 509 1.20 -2.00 -26.57
N ARG A 510 0.73 -0.94 -25.93
CA ARG A 510 -0.35 -1.03 -24.95
C ARG A 510 -1.66 -1.34 -25.66
N ALA A 511 -2.46 -2.25 -25.08
CA ALA A 511 -3.86 -2.40 -25.46
C ALA A 511 -4.58 -1.04 -25.36
N ALA A 512 -5.55 -0.82 -26.21
CA ALA A 512 -6.18 0.40 -26.70
C ALA A 512 -6.57 1.54 -25.71
N SER A 513 -6.20 1.50 -24.43
CA SER A 513 -6.48 2.57 -23.46
C SER A 513 -5.24 3.28 -22.92
N GLY A 514 -4.05 2.98 -23.43
CA GLY A 514 -2.81 3.57 -22.97
C GLY A 514 -2.25 4.61 -23.93
N ARG A 515 -1.55 5.61 -23.40
CA ARG A 515 -0.83 6.63 -24.15
C ARG A 515 0.20 5.95 -25.08
N PRO A 516 0.30 6.31 -26.38
CA PRO A 516 1.32 5.75 -27.26
C PRO A 516 2.72 6.06 -26.72
N ALA A 517 3.67 5.15 -26.91
CA ALA A 517 5.06 5.39 -26.53
C ALA A 517 5.60 6.63 -27.24
N LEU A 518 6.30 7.49 -26.50
CA LEU A 518 6.99 8.65 -27.08
C LEU A 518 7.93 8.16 -28.20
N GLY A 519 7.76 8.68 -29.43
CA GLY A 519 8.58 8.35 -30.59
C GLY A 519 7.88 7.60 -31.72
N MET A 520 6.64 7.14 -31.55
CA MET A 520 5.88 6.61 -32.68
C MET A 520 5.27 7.75 -33.50
N LYS A 521 5.79 7.99 -34.70
CA LYS A 521 5.12 8.80 -35.71
C LYS A 521 3.73 8.21 -35.96
N ARG A 522 2.68 9.06 -35.88
CA ARG A 522 1.32 8.67 -36.28
C ARG A 522 1.41 8.12 -37.70
N ALA A 523 1.06 6.86 -37.89
CA ALA A 523 0.80 6.33 -39.20
C ALA A 523 -0.30 7.20 -39.81
N ASN A 524 0.02 7.90 -40.91
CA ASN A 524 -0.94 8.67 -41.69
C ASN A 524 -2.11 7.75 -42.01
N LYS A 525 -3.30 8.13 -41.57
CA LYS A 525 -4.52 7.55 -42.09
C LYS A 525 -4.54 7.77 -43.59
N ARG A 526 -4.35 6.71 -44.36
CA ARG A 526 -4.67 6.73 -45.77
C ARG A 526 -6.13 7.17 -45.90
N PRO A 527 -6.45 8.13 -46.80
CA PRO A 527 -7.83 8.48 -47.08
C PRO A 527 -8.53 7.22 -47.61
N ARG A 528 -9.67 6.88 -47.05
CA ARG A 528 -10.59 5.91 -47.63
C ARG A 528 -11.09 6.53 -48.92
N ASN A 529 -10.67 6.03 -50.06
CA ASN A 529 -11.28 6.31 -51.34
C ASN A 529 -12.76 5.89 -51.26
N LEU A 530 -13.61 6.90 -51.29
CA LEU A 530 -15.00 6.77 -51.67
C LEU A 530 -15.02 6.59 -53.22
N ALA A 531 -15.07 5.37 -53.70
CA ALA A 531 -15.45 5.08 -55.07
C ALA A 531 -16.00 3.64 -55.09
N HIS A 532 -17.25 3.55 -55.31
CA HIS A 532 -18.11 2.59 -55.95
C HIS A 532 -19.34 2.23 -55.10
N ALA A 533 -20.28 3.17 -55.18
CA ALA A 533 -21.69 2.85 -55.08
C ALA A 533 -22.30 3.27 -56.43
N ILE A 534 -22.46 2.35 -57.31
CA ILE A 534 -23.41 2.47 -58.45
C ILE A 534 -24.11 1.15 -58.63
N SER A 535 -25.38 1.22 -58.30
CA SER A 535 -26.59 0.69 -58.94
C SER A 535 -26.59 -0.77 -59.44
N HIS A 536 -27.62 -1.47 -59.00
CA HIS A 536 -28.71 -2.00 -59.88
C HIS A 536 -29.85 -2.43 -59.02
N ASN A 537 -30.88 -1.57 -59.07
CA ASN A 537 -32.24 -1.81 -59.60
C ASN A 537 -32.88 -3.16 -59.29
N GLN A 538 -34.00 -3.00 -58.62
CA GLN A 538 -35.27 -3.74 -58.62
C GLN A 538 -35.70 -4.32 -59.99
N PRO A 539 -36.85 -5.07 -60.15
CA PRO A 539 -37.88 -5.48 -59.18
C PRO A 539 -38.50 -6.88 -59.43
N ASN A 540 -39.58 -7.11 -58.72
CA ASN A 540 -40.74 -8.01 -58.97
C ASN A 540 -40.80 -9.22 -58.04
N ALA A 541 -41.72 -9.26 -57.15
CA ALA A 541 -43.21 -9.35 -57.25
C ALA A 541 -43.69 -10.80 -57.26
N THR A 542 -44.72 -10.96 -56.44
CA THR A 542 -45.74 -12.00 -56.39
C THR A 542 -45.47 -13.33 -55.74
N SER A 543 -46.02 -13.61 -54.61
CA SER A 543 -47.42 -14.05 -54.31
C SER A 543 -47.52 -15.53 -53.92
N HIS A 544 -48.36 -15.75 -52.91
CA HIS A 544 -49.07 -16.98 -52.53
C HIS A 544 -48.21 -18.12 -51.93
N GLY A 545 -48.53 -18.73 -50.87
CA GLY A 545 -49.78 -18.88 -50.15
C GLY A 545 -49.64 -20.08 -49.23
N SER A 546 -50.35 -19.95 -48.17
CA SER A 546 -51.04 -21.00 -47.40
C SER A 546 -50.34 -22.34 -47.04
N GLY A 547 -50.34 -22.61 -45.77
CA GLY A 547 -50.92 -23.82 -45.20
C GLY A 547 -50.01 -25.01 -44.92
N HIS A 548 -49.69 -25.23 -43.75
CA HIS A 548 -50.13 -26.23 -42.76
C HIS A 548 -49.31 -26.07 -41.48
#